data_c1bdf701f72ccf227459113302ec936b
#
_entry.id   c1bdf701f72ccf227459113302ec936b
#
_cell.length_a   1.000
_cell.length_b   1.000
_cell.length_c   1.000
_cell.angle_alpha   90.00
_cell.angle_beta   90.00
_cell.angle_gamma   90.00
#
_symmetry.space_group_name_H-M   'P 1'
#
loop_
_entity.id
_entity.type
_entity.pdbx_description
1 polymer ?
#
loop_
_entity_poly.entity_id
_entity_poly.type
_entity_poly.pdbx_seq_one_letter_code
_entity_poly.pdbx_strand_id
1 'polypeptide(L)'
;MTIKAVYTGPVQAVVWLEEALGNGFELIHVEAEPGEVASGLQQADVFLDASMKVALTGAMIEAAKSLRLIITATTGADHIDAAALESRGIPLKTLRGQGEFLRNITPAAELSWLLLMTCARRLRGAIRHVEEGGWDRQQFPGMMLHGRTLGTVGCGRIGTWVSRYATAFGMRVIGYDPILQTFPETIEQASLEEVFSRSDLIALTLTFNEETKGLIGSRELGMMKEGAVLVNTSRGAIVREADLLEGLKAGRPAFFGTDVVEGEPEIGQSPIWQYARDHDNVVITPHIGGFSPDALERVLRFTAQRIRSFFEMD
;
A
#
# COMPACT_ATOMS: atom_id res chain seq x y z
N MET A 1 -10.73 2.74 -36.27
CA MET A 1 -11.72 2.44 -35.21
C MET A 1 -11.19 3.10 -33.96
N THR A 2 -11.96 3.92 -33.26
CA THR A 2 -11.52 4.59 -32.04
C THR A 2 -11.69 3.64 -30.85
N ILE A 3 -10.65 3.45 -30.04
CA ILE A 3 -10.65 2.58 -28.88
C ILE A 3 -11.19 3.36 -27.68
N LYS A 4 -12.21 2.84 -27.02
CA LYS A 4 -12.79 3.45 -25.84
C LYS A 4 -12.02 3.03 -24.59
N ALA A 5 -11.28 3.99 -24.02
CA ALA A 5 -10.53 3.85 -22.79
C ALA A 5 -11.34 4.46 -21.63
N VAL A 6 -11.91 3.62 -20.79
CA VAL A 6 -12.60 4.07 -19.57
C VAL A 6 -11.62 4.10 -18.42
N TYR A 7 -11.60 5.22 -17.71
CA TYR A 7 -10.69 5.49 -16.60
C TYR A 7 -11.42 5.83 -15.32
N THR A 8 -11.04 5.19 -14.21
CA THR A 8 -11.46 5.60 -12.88
C THR A 8 -10.24 5.94 -12.03
N GLY A 9 -10.30 7.12 -11.42
CA GLY A 9 -9.21 7.69 -10.63
C GLY A 9 -9.33 9.21 -10.52
N PRO A 10 -8.31 9.90 -10.02
CA PRO A 10 -8.35 11.35 -9.88
C PRO A 10 -8.62 12.07 -11.20
N VAL A 11 -9.64 12.93 -11.23
CA VAL A 11 -10.09 13.65 -12.45
C VAL A 11 -8.99 14.53 -13.05
N GLN A 12 -8.11 15.10 -12.23
CA GLN A 12 -6.98 15.91 -12.70
C GLN A 12 -5.96 15.13 -13.55
N ALA A 13 -6.00 13.80 -13.49
CA ALA A 13 -5.11 12.96 -14.28
C ALA A 13 -5.61 12.72 -15.72
N VAL A 14 -6.83 13.10 -16.04
CA VAL A 14 -7.43 12.95 -17.38
C VAL A 14 -6.54 13.61 -18.44
N VAL A 15 -6.05 14.82 -18.17
CA VAL A 15 -5.17 15.55 -19.11
C VAL A 15 -3.89 14.77 -19.42
N TRP A 16 -3.26 14.17 -18.43
CA TRP A 16 -2.04 13.37 -18.63
C TRP A 16 -2.31 12.11 -19.46
N LEU A 17 -3.48 11.50 -19.24
CA LEU A 17 -3.89 10.30 -19.97
C LEU A 17 -4.26 10.61 -21.41
N GLU A 18 -5.01 11.69 -21.68
CA GLU A 18 -5.33 12.13 -23.03
C GLU A 18 -4.07 12.41 -23.85
N GLU A 19 -3.13 13.16 -23.28
CA GLU A 19 -1.83 13.40 -23.92
C GLU A 19 -1.04 12.10 -24.17
N ALA A 20 -1.01 11.19 -23.22
CA ALA A 20 -0.21 9.97 -23.30
C ALA A 20 -0.84 8.90 -24.20
N LEU A 21 -2.17 8.79 -24.24
CA LEU A 21 -2.89 7.89 -25.13
C LEU A 21 -2.86 8.41 -26.58
N GLY A 22 -3.00 9.72 -26.78
CA GLY A 22 -2.94 10.35 -28.09
C GLY A 22 -4.10 9.94 -29.02
N ASN A 23 -3.86 10.12 -30.33
CA ASN A 23 -4.88 9.81 -31.35
C ASN A 23 -5.25 8.33 -31.35
N GLY A 24 -6.52 8.04 -31.69
CA GLY A 24 -7.05 6.68 -31.79
C GLY A 24 -7.73 6.18 -30.52
N PHE A 25 -7.68 6.94 -29.43
CA PHE A 25 -8.38 6.65 -28.18
C PHE A 25 -9.44 7.71 -27.87
N GLU A 26 -10.56 7.28 -27.32
CA GLU A 26 -11.57 8.11 -26.68
C GLU A 26 -11.49 7.83 -25.17
N LEU A 27 -11.00 8.80 -24.39
CA LEU A 27 -10.90 8.66 -22.94
C LEU A 27 -12.22 9.08 -22.27
N ILE A 28 -12.77 8.20 -21.45
CA ILE A 28 -14.00 8.42 -20.71
C ILE A 28 -13.68 8.29 -19.21
N HIS A 29 -13.75 9.38 -18.47
CA HIS A 29 -13.62 9.36 -17.01
C HIS A 29 -14.95 8.98 -16.36
N VAL A 30 -14.89 8.07 -15.39
CA VAL A 30 -16.03 7.70 -14.53
C VAL A 30 -15.63 7.83 -13.05
N GLU A 31 -16.56 8.25 -12.24
CA GLU A 31 -16.33 8.31 -10.79
C GLU A 31 -16.15 6.91 -10.23
N ALA A 32 -15.41 6.82 -9.11
CA ALA A 32 -15.12 5.55 -8.44
C ALA A 32 -16.32 5.10 -7.57
N GLU A 33 -17.48 4.96 -8.23
CA GLU A 33 -18.75 4.50 -7.67
C GLU A 33 -19.20 3.23 -8.41
N PRO A 34 -19.74 2.20 -7.71
CA PRO A 34 -20.05 0.91 -8.33
C PRO A 34 -20.94 1.00 -9.59
N GLY A 35 -21.94 1.89 -9.58
CA GLY A 35 -22.84 2.09 -10.72
C GLY A 35 -22.17 2.73 -11.92
N GLU A 36 -21.35 3.75 -11.70
CA GLU A 36 -20.60 4.46 -12.74
C GLU A 36 -19.54 3.54 -13.37
N VAL A 37 -18.80 2.81 -12.52
CA VAL A 37 -17.80 1.83 -12.99
C VAL A 37 -18.46 0.72 -13.79
N ALA A 38 -19.60 0.18 -13.34
CA ALA A 38 -20.32 -0.86 -14.07
C ALA A 38 -20.81 -0.36 -15.46
N SER A 39 -21.36 0.85 -15.54
CA SER A 39 -21.77 1.50 -16.78
C SER A 39 -20.57 1.75 -17.69
N GLY A 40 -19.48 2.25 -17.14
CA GLY A 40 -18.23 2.48 -17.87
C GLY A 40 -17.69 1.22 -18.49
N LEU A 41 -17.59 0.14 -17.72
CA LEU A 41 -17.13 -1.17 -18.20
C LEU A 41 -17.92 -1.70 -19.40
N GLN A 42 -19.25 -1.51 -19.44
CA GLN A 42 -20.08 -2.00 -20.53
C GLN A 42 -19.74 -1.40 -21.90
N GLN A 43 -19.18 -0.19 -21.92
CA GLN A 43 -18.80 0.51 -23.16
C GLN A 43 -17.29 0.50 -23.44
N ALA A 44 -16.47 -0.06 -22.52
CA ALA A 44 -15.03 -0.03 -22.59
C ALA A 44 -14.47 -1.09 -23.54
N ASP A 45 -13.49 -0.71 -24.37
CA ASP A 45 -12.52 -1.64 -24.96
C ASP A 45 -11.38 -1.92 -23.98
N VAL A 46 -10.96 -0.89 -23.23
CA VAL A 46 -10.00 -1.00 -22.12
C VAL A 46 -10.50 -0.25 -20.90
N PHE A 47 -10.35 -0.86 -19.74
CA PHE A 47 -10.63 -0.24 -18.45
C PHE A 47 -9.32 -0.02 -17.69
N LEU A 48 -9.03 1.26 -17.34
CA LEU A 48 -7.88 1.67 -16.55
C LEU A 48 -8.33 2.07 -15.16
N ASP A 49 -7.92 1.32 -14.15
CA ASP A 49 -8.19 1.65 -12.76
C ASP A 49 -6.96 2.22 -12.05
N ALA A 50 -7.14 3.41 -11.50
CA ALA A 50 -6.19 4.05 -10.59
C ALA A 50 -6.82 4.41 -9.24
N SER A 51 -8.07 3.99 -8.98
CA SER A 51 -8.79 4.31 -7.75
C SER A 51 -8.65 3.22 -6.67
N MET A 52 -8.69 1.95 -7.07
CA MET A 52 -8.79 0.76 -6.22
C MET A 52 -10.00 0.74 -5.27
N LYS A 53 -10.98 1.65 -5.47
CA LYS A 53 -12.10 1.84 -4.54
C LYS A 53 -13.29 0.93 -4.82
N VAL A 54 -13.42 0.46 -6.07
CA VAL A 54 -14.58 -0.35 -6.48
C VAL A 54 -14.13 -1.77 -6.79
N ALA A 55 -14.76 -2.74 -6.13
CA ALA A 55 -14.55 -4.14 -6.47
C ALA A 55 -15.13 -4.46 -7.85
N LEU A 56 -14.29 -4.89 -8.78
CA LEU A 56 -14.71 -5.33 -10.12
C LEU A 56 -15.18 -6.79 -10.03
N THR A 57 -16.49 -6.97 -9.90
CA THR A 57 -17.10 -8.28 -9.73
C THR A 57 -17.21 -9.06 -11.04
N GLY A 58 -17.33 -10.39 -10.96
CA GLY A 58 -17.58 -11.24 -12.13
C GLY A 58 -18.81 -10.80 -12.93
N ALA A 59 -19.87 -10.35 -12.27
CA ALA A 59 -21.07 -9.85 -12.96
C ALA A 59 -20.80 -8.58 -13.80
N MET A 60 -20.00 -7.64 -13.29
CA MET A 60 -19.59 -6.45 -14.04
C MET A 60 -18.74 -6.82 -15.25
N ILE A 61 -17.79 -7.75 -15.06
CA ILE A 61 -16.90 -8.24 -16.12
C ILE A 61 -17.71 -8.96 -17.20
N GLU A 62 -18.65 -9.83 -16.82
CA GLU A 62 -19.53 -10.56 -17.76
C GLU A 62 -20.42 -9.61 -18.60
N ALA A 63 -20.88 -8.51 -18.00
CA ALA A 63 -21.67 -7.50 -18.71
C ALA A 63 -20.86 -6.68 -19.74
N ALA A 64 -19.57 -6.57 -19.59
CA ALA A 64 -18.66 -5.76 -20.40
C ALA A 64 -18.26 -6.47 -21.70
N LYS A 65 -19.17 -6.54 -22.69
CA LYS A 65 -19.00 -7.39 -23.89
C LYS A 65 -17.86 -6.96 -24.81
N SER A 66 -17.55 -5.66 -24.89
CA SER A 66 -16.47 -5.10 -25.72
C SER A 66 -15.11 -5.10 -25.05
N LEU A 67 -15.05 -5.43 -23.76
CA LEU A 67 -13.83 -5.32 -22.95
C LEU A 67 -12.74 -6.29 -23.44
N ARG A 68 -11.56 -5.74 -23.71
CA ARG A 68 -10.38 -6.45 -24.24
C ARG A 68 -9.20 -6.43 -23.29
N LEU A 69 -9.15 -5.45 -22.37
CA LEU A 69 -8.05 -5.27 -21.42
C LEU A 69 -8.57 -4.61 -20.15
N ILE A 70 -8.18 -5.14 -18.98
CA ILE A 70 -8.14 -4.37 -17.73
C ILE A 70 -6.69 -4.09 -17.38
N ILE A 71 -6.39 -2.84 -17.05
CA ILE A 71 -5.06 -2.42 -16.61
C ILE A 71 -5.18 -1.52 -15.38
N THR A 72 -4.31 -1.76 -14.39
CA THR A 72 -4.28 -0.94 -13.17
C THR A 72 -3.02 -0.08 -13.11
N ALA A 73 -3.16 1.11 -12.55
CA ALA A 73 -2.04 1.99 -12.22
C ALA A 73 -1.37 1.61 -10.88
N THR A 74 -1.53 0.33 -10.45
CA THR A 74 -1.09 -0.19 -9.16
C THR A 74 -0.40 -1.54 -9.33
N THR A 75 0.31 -1.99 -8.30
CA THR A 75 0.92 -3.34 -8.27
C THR A 75 -0.07 -4.39 -7.74
N GLY A 76 -0.97 -4.01 -6.85
CA GLY A 76 -2.07 -4.85 -6.35
C GLY A 76 -3.31 -4.74 -7.24
N ALA A 77 -4.10 -5.81 -7.30
CA ALA A 77 -5.36 -5.87 -8.03
C ALA A 77 -6.36 -6.79 -7.30
N ASP A 78 -6.28 -6.82 -5.97
CA ASP A 78 -7.03 -7.74 -5.12
C ASP A 78 -8.55 -7.47 -5.16
N HIS A 79 -8.95 -6.28 -5.61
CA HIS A 79 -10.33 -5.85 -5.82
C HIS A 79 -10.92 -6.27 -7.18
N ILE A 80 -10.16 -7.00 -8.00
CA ILE A 80 -10.58 -7.42 -9.35
C ILE A 80 -10.77 -8.95 -9.38
N ASP A 81 -11.93 -9.41 -9.85
CA ASP A 81 -12.21 -10.83 -10.06
C ASP A 81 -11.38 -11.38 -11.24
N ALA A 82 -10.17 -11.84 -10.91
CA ALA A 82 -9.24 -12.38 -11.89
C ALA A 82 -9.75 -13.66 -12.56
N ALA A 83 -10.53 -14.49 -11.84
CA ALA A 83 -11.10 -15.73 -12.39
C ALA A 83 -12.14 -15.44 -13.48
N ALA A 84 -12.97 -14.41 -13.27
CA ALA A 84 -13.92 -13.97 -14.31
C ALA A 84 -13.22 -13.43 -15.56
N LEU A 85 -12.09 -12.72 -15.41
CA LEU A 85 -11.28 -12.25 -16.54
C LEU A 85 -10.65 -13.42 -17.30
N GLU A 86 -10.07 -14.38 -16.58
CA GLU A 86 -9.45 -15.57 -17.16
C GLU A 86 -10.47 -16.39 -17.98
N SER A 87 -11.67 -16.60 -17.43
CA SER A 87 -12.76 -17.33 -18.12
C SER A 87 -13.15 -16.69 -19.45
N ARG A 88 -12.98 -15.37 -19.60
CA ARG A 88 -13.26 -14.61 -20.82
C ARG A 88 -12.03 -14.37 -21.70
N GLY A 89 -10.84 -14.81 -21.28
CA GLY A 89 -9.59 -14.55 -21.99
C GLY A 89 -9.20 -13.06 -22.00
N ILE A 90 -9.66 -12.26 -21.03
CA ILE A 90 -9.35 -10.84 -20.92
C ILE A 90 -8.10 -10.68 -20.04
N PRO A 91 -6.98 -10.12 -20.56
CA PRO A 91 -5.79 -9.91 -19.76
C PRO A 91 -5.98 -8.84 -18.69
N LEU A 92 -5.46 -9.14 -17.49
CA LEU A 92 -5.27 -8.19 -16.41
C LEU A 92 -3.80 -7.77 -16.39
N LYS A 93 -3.51 -6.51 -16.65
CA LYS A 93 -2.15 -5.94 -16.54
C LYS A 93 -2.06 -5.03 -15.31
N THR A 94 -1.06 -5.27 -14.48
CA THR A 94 -0.75 -4.43 -13.32
C THR A 94 0.67 -3.87 -13.46
N LEU A 95 1.15 -3.11 -12.49
CA LEU A 95 2.55 -2.70 -12.39
C LEU A 95 3.46 -3.80 -11.81
N ARG A 96 2.91 -4.96 -11.42
CA ARG A 96 3.73 -6.11 -10.98
C ARG A 96 4.67 -6.55 -12.11
N GLY A 97 5.94 -6.82 -11.76
CA GLY A 97 6.96 -7.17 -12.74
C GLY A 97 7.62 -5.99 -13.48
N GLN A 98 7.16 -4.75 -13.26
CA GLN A 98 7.73 -3.54 -13.87
C GLN A 98 8.83 -2.93 -12.97
N GLY A 99 9.75 -3.78 -12.47
CA GLY A 99 10.73 -3.40 -11.45
C GLY A 99 11.67 -2.26 -11.86
N GLU A 100 12.08 -2.21 -13.12
CA GLU A 100 12.94 -1.15 -13.64
C GLU A 100 12.22 0.21 -13.59
N PHE A 101 11.02 0.29 -14.14
CA PHE A 101 10.18 1.49 -14.09
C PHE A 101 9.88 1.91 -12.64
N LEU A 102 9.50 0.96 -11.79
CA LEU A 102 9.09 1.22 -10.42
C LEU A 102 10.27 1.57 -9.49
N ARG A 103 11.53 1.36 -9.92
CA ARG A 103 12.71 1.54 -9.06
C ARG A 103 12.74 2.89 -8.35
N ASN A 104 12.30 3.96 -9.03
CA ASN A 104 12.30 5.33 -8.54
C ASN A 104 10.88 5.87 -8.27
N ILE A 105 9.91 5.00 -8.06
CA ILE A 105 8.57 5.36 -7.58
C ILE A 105 8.56 5.06 -6.07
N THR A 106 8.79 6.08 -5.25
CA THR A 106 9.16 5.95 -3.84
C THR A 106 8.07 6.31 -2.81
N PRO A 107 6.92 6.93 -3.16
CA PRO A 107 5.99 7.48 -2.15
C PRO A 107 5.57 6.48 -1.06
N ALA A 108 5.32 5.21 -1.42
CA ALA A 108 4.93 4.19 -0.44
C ALA A 108 6.04 3.90 0.59
N ALA A 109 7.31 3.95 0.17
CA ALA A 109 8.44 3.79 1.09
C ALA A 109 8.64 5.03 1.96
N GLU A 110 8.41 6.21 1.40
CA GLU A 110 8.46 7.48 2.12
C GLU A 110 7.38 7.56 3.20
N LEU A 111 6.14 7.18 2.88
CA LEU A 111 5.07 7.10 3.87
C LEU A 111 5.36 6.04 4.95
N SER A 112 5.89 4.86 4.57
CA SER A 112 6.29 3.85 5.54
C SER A 112 7.31 4.41 6.53
N TRP A 113 8.31 5.13 6.03
CA TRP A 113 9.31 5.79 6.86
C TRP A 113 8.72 6.90 7.73
N LEU A 114 7.83 7.72 7.17
CA LEU A 114 7.13 8.77 7.92
C LEU A 114 6.31 8.19 9.08
N LEU A 115 5.57 7.10 8.85
CA LEU A 115 4.78 6.44 9.89
C LEU A 115 5.69 5.86 10.99
N LEU A 116 6.83 5.24 10.63
CA LEU A 116 7.82 4.77 11.61
C LEU A 116 8.33 5.92 12.50
N MET A 117 8.70 7.05 11.89
CA MET A 117 9.15 8.24 12.63
C MET A 117 8.03 8.86 13.47
N THR A 118 6.81 8.93 12.94
CA THR A 118 5.64 9.46 13.64
C THR A 118 5.35 8.66 14.91
N CYS A 119 5.39 7.34 14.83
CA CYS A 119 5.23 6.45 15.97
C CYS A 119 6.40 6.55 16.95
N ALA A 120 7.64 6.49 16.47
CA ALA A 120 8.85 6.58 17.29
C ALA A 120 8.95 7.90 18.07
N ARG A 121 8.39 8.97 17.56
CA ARG A 121 8.41 10.31 18.19
C ARG A 121 7.08 10.67 18.87
N ARG A 122 6.10 9.75 18.93
CA ARG A 122 4.75 9.97 19.52
C ARG A 122 4.06 11.22 18.96
N LEU A 123 4.25 11.47 17.67
CA LEU A 123 3.92 12.75 17.06
C LEU A 123 2.41 13.05 17.10
N ARG A 124 1.55 12.02 16.93
CA ARG A 124 0.10 12.17 16.98
C ARG A 124 -0.37 12.77 18.30
N GLY A 125 0.04 12.17 19.43
CA GLY A 125 -0.33 12.66 20.77
C GLY A 125 0.27 14.03 21.06
N ALA A 126 1.52 14.27 20.63
CA ALA A 126 2.17 15.56 20.85
C ALA A 126 1.45 16.70 20.10
N ILE A 127 1.00 16.46 18.86
CA ILE A 127 0.22 17.44 18.08
C ILE A 127 -1.14 17.71 18.78
N ARG A 128 -1.88 16.66 19.13
CA ARG A 128 -3.17 16.79 19.83
C ARG A 128 -3.01 17.58 21.12
N HIS A 129 -1.99 17.29 21.91
CA HIS A 129 -1.72 17.99 23.17
C HIS A 129 -1.55 19.51 22.96
N VAL A 130 -0.85 19.91 21.89
CA VAL A 130 -0.69 21.35 21.56
C VAL A 130 -2.01 21.95 21.05
N GLU A 131 -2.78 21.24 20.23
CA GLU A 131 -4.11 21.68 19.75
C GLU A 131 -5.08 21.90 20.91
N GLU A 132 -4.95 21.12 21.99
CA GLU A 132 -5.71 21.26 23.24
C GLU A 132 -5.14 22.34 24.20
N GLY A 133 -4.10 23.08 23.78
CA GLY A 133 -3.47 24.14 24.56
C GLY A 133 -2.41 23.68 25.54
N GLY A 134 -2.00 22.41 25.51
CA GLY A 134 -0.95 21.86 26.35
C GLY A 134 0.47 22.20 25.85
N TRP A 135 1.45 22.22 26.78
CA TRP A 135 2.87 22.46 26.46
C TRP A 135 3.79 21.69 27.41
N ASP A 136 3.61 20.34 27.49
CA ASP A 136 4.40 19.49 28.35
C ASP A 136 5.09 18.38 27.56
N ARG A 137 6.40 18.59 27.30
CA ARG A 137 7.25 17.64 26.56
C ARG A 137 7.48 16.30 27.26
N GLN A 138 7.31 16.24 28.60
CA GLN A 138 7.60 15.04 29.37
C GLN A 138 6.61 13.92 29.10
N GLN A 139 5.42 14.24 28.60
CA GLN A 139 4.41 13.27 28.22
C GLN A 139 4.76 12.49 26.93
N PHE A 140 5.72 13.01 26.14
CA PHE A 140 6.05 12.46 24.81
C PHE A 140 7.52 12.06 24.68
N PRO A 141 8.03 11.13 25.55
CA PRO A 141 9.38 10.62 25.43
C PRO A 141 9.49 9.81 24.13
N GLY A 142 10.17 10.36 23.14
CA GLY A 142 10.40 9.71 21.83
C GLY A 142 11.60 8.77 21.86
N MET A 143 11.72 7.96 20.82
CA MET A 143 12.84 7.06 20.57
C MET A 143 13.90 7.76 19.72
N MET A 144 15.18 7.68 20.10
CA MET A 144 16.30 8.02 19.21
C MET A 144 16.58 6.82 18.30
N LEU A 145 16.65 7.05 16.97
CA LEU A 145 16.78 5.97 15.99
C LEU A 145 18.22 5.48 15.81
N HIS A 146 19.20 6.37 15.93
CA HIS A 146 20.62 6.02 15.76
C HIS A 146 21.01 4.85 16.69
N GLY A 147 21.66 3.84 16.12
CA GLY A 147 22.06 2.62 16.83
C GLY A 147 20.94 1.60 17.09
N ARG A 148 19.69 1.92 16.77
CA ARG A 148 18.55 1.00 16.84
C ARG A 148 18.52 0.05 15.67
N THR A 149 17.66 -0.95 15.74
CA THR A 149 17.45 -1.96 14.70
C THR A 149 16.09 -1.77 14.05
N LEU A 150 16.06 -1.59 12.73
CA LEU A 150 14.88 -1.75 11.91
C LEU A 150 14.77 -3.20 11.45
N GLY A 151 13.60 -3.81 11.63
CA GLY A 151 13.20 -5.04 10.97
C GLY A 151 12.35 -4.73 9.74
N THR A 152 12.63 -5.35 8.61
CA THR A 152 11.73 -5.31 7.45
C THR A 152 11.22 -6.70 7.13
N VAL A 153 9.89 -6.83 7.03
CA VAL A 153 9.21 -8.05 6.59
C VAL A 153 8.72 -7.80 5.17
N GLY A 154 9.42 -8.43 4.20
CA GLY A 154 9.39 -8.05 2.79
C GLY A 154 10.56 -7.14 2.44
N CYS A 155 11.56 -7.70 1.71
CA CYS A 155 12.79 -7.00 1.34
C CYS A 155 12.83 -6.62 -0.15
N GLY A 156 11.64 -6.54 -0.77
CA GLY A 156 11.46 -6.09 -2.14
C GLY A 156 11.72 -4.57 -2.32
N ARG A 157 11.14 -3.97 -3.35
CA ARG A 157 11.34 -2.56 -3.71
C ARG A 157 11.11 -1.59 -2.55
N ILE A 158 9.97 -1.70 -1.86
CA ILE A 158 9.62 -0.79 -0.75
C ILE A 158 10.54 -1.03 0.44
N GLY A 159 10.73 -2.29 0.86
CA GLY A 159 11.63 -2.65 1.96
C GLY A 159 13.07 -2.19 1.72
N THR A 160 13.57 -2.28 0.47
CA THR A 160 14.88 -1.75 0.09
C THR A 160 14.99 -0.24 0.28
N TRP A 161 13.97 0.54 -0.08
CA TRP A 161 13.99 1.99 0.14
C TRP A 161 13.92 2.34 1.62
N VAL A 162 13.02 1.69 2.37
CA VAL A 162 12.90 1.89 3.83
C VAL A 162 14.22 1.54 4.53
N SER A 163 14.92 0.46 4.10
CA SER A 163 16.22 0.09 4.65
C SER A 163 17.29 1.15 4.39
N ARG A 164 17.31 1.77 3.20
CA ARG A 164 18.22 2.88 2.88
C ARG A 164 17.97 4.10 3.75
N TYR A 165 16.70 4.45 3.99
CA TYR A 165 16.35 5.54 4.90
C TYR A 165 16.83 5.24 6.33
N ALA A 166 16.57 4.04 6.83
CA ALA A 166 17.02 3.62 8.16
C ALA A 166 18.54 3.66 8.30
N THR A 167 19.27 3.18 7.29
CA THR A 167 20.75 3.23 7.27
C THR A 167 21.25 4.67 7.31
N ALA A 168 20.61 5.59 6.57
CA ALA A 168 20.97 7.01 6.61
C ALA A 168 20.74 7.66 7.99
N PHE A 169 19.83 7.10 8.80
CA PHE A 169 19.61 7.49 10.20
C PHE A 169 20.53 6.76 11.20
N GLY A 170 21.48 5.96 10.70
CA GLY A 170 22.43 5.24 11.55
C GLY A 170 21.85 4.01 12.25
N MET A 171 20.77 3.44 11.71
CA MET A 171 20.19 2.19 12.20
C MET A 171 20.86 0.97 11.57
N ARG A 172 20.79 -0.17 12.27
CA ARG A 172 21.02 -1.49 11.69
C ARG A 172 19.72 -1.97 11.05
N VAL A 173 19.81 -2.72 9.95
CA VAL A 173 18.64 -3.26 9.28
C VAL A 173 18.76 -4.77 9.15
N ILE A 174 17.77 -5.49 9.64
CA ILE A 174 17.60 -6.93 9.45
C ILE A 174 16.30 -7.17 8.68
N GLY A 175 16.22 -8.23 7.88
CA GLY A 175 15.04 -8.45 7.05
C GLY A 175 14.70 -9.91 6.83
N TYR A 176 13.42 -10.17 6.71
CA TYR A 176 12.84 -11.45 6.30
C TYR A 176 12.10 -11.30 4.98
N ASP A 177 12.41 -12.18 4.05
CA ASP A 177 11.65 -12.33 2.80
C ASP A 177 11.72 -13.81 2.37
N PRO A 178 10.58 -14.50 2.22
CA PRO A 178 10.59 -15.94 1.90
C PRO A 178 10.96 -16.24 0.45
N ILE A 179 10.97 -15.23 -0.44
CA ILE A 179 11.13 -15.40 -1.89
C ILE A 179 12.52 -14.98 -2.35
N LEU A 180 13.11 -13.95 -1.74
CA LEU A 180 14.40 -13.41 -2.18
C LEU A 180 15.55 -14.38 -1.91
N GLN A 181 16.31 -14.67 -2.97
CA GLN A 181 17.56 -15.44 -2.87
C GLN A 181 18.76 -14.57 -2.48
N THR A 182 18.72 -13.30 -2.85
CA THR A 182 19.79 -12.34 -2.57
C THR A 182 19.18 -11.08 -1.96
N PHE A 183 19.65 -10.75 -0.77
CA PHE A 183 19.18 -9.56 -0.05
C PHE A 183 19.93 -8.31 -0.50
N PRO A 184 19.27 -7.12 -0.47
CA PRO A 184 19.96 -5.85 -0.67
C PRO A 184 21.10 -5.67 0.34
N GLU A 185 22.22 -5.04 -0.05
CA GLU A 185 23.39 -4.81 0.81
C GLU A 185 23.08 -4.09 2.13
N THR A 186 22.00 -3.32 2.18
CA THR A 186 21.56 -2.60 3.39
C THR A 186 20.77 -3.48 4.37
N ILE A 187 20.49 -4.74 4.03
CA ILE A 187 19.62 -5.63 4.82
C ILE A 187 20.38 -6.91 5.17
N GLU A 188 20.64 -7.13 6.46
CA GLU A 188 21.09 -8.42 6.98
C GLU A 188 19.92 -9.42 6.94
N GLN A 189 20.11 -10.56 6.26
CA GLN A 189 19.10 -11.61 6.22
C GLN A 189 18.83 -12.17 7.63
N ALA A 190 17.57 -12.34 7.99
CA ALA A 190 17.14 -12.89 9.27
C ALA A 190 15.87 -13.74 9.09
N SER A 191 15.58 -14.59 10.07
CA SER A 191 14.30 -15.28 10.17
C SER A 191 13.19 -14.30 10.60
N LEU A 192 11.92 -14.66 10.36
CA LEU A 192 10.78 -13.87 10.83
C LEU A 192 10.83 -13.68 12.36
N GLU A 193 11.18 -14.75 13.11
CA GLU A 193 11.33 -14.70 14.55
C GLU A 193 12.42 -13.72 15.00
N GLU A 194 13.58 -13.72 14.31
CA GLU A 194 14.67 -12.76 14.61
C GLU A 194 14.25 -11.32 14.30
N VAL A 195 13.53 -11.10 13.20
CA VAL A 195 13.00 -9.78 12.87
C VAL A 195 12.12 -9.26 14.02
N PHE A 196 11.19 -10.06 14.52
CA PHE A 196 10.29 -9.63 15.59
C PHE A 196 10.99 -9.50 16.96
N SER A 197 11.92 -10.38 17.27
CA SER A 197 12.58 -10.37 18.59
C SER A 197 13.74 -9.37 18.70
N ARG A 198 14.42 -9.03 17.60
CA ARG A 198 15.64 -8.18 17.62
C ARG A 198 15.37 -6.72 17.23
N SER A 199 14.23 -6.41 16.60
CA SER A 199 13.96 -5.06 16.08
C SER A 199 13.36 -4.12 17.13
N ASP A 200 13.71 -2.85 17.04
CA ASP A 200 13.08 -1.75 17.78
C ASP A 200 11.91 -1.13 16.97
N LEU A 201 12.04 -1.14 15.66
CA LEU A 201 10.98 -0.76 14.70
C LEU A 201 10.82 -1.88 13.67
N ILE A 202 9.59 -2.15 13.24
CA ILE A 202 9.30 -3.16 12.20
C ILE A 202 8.43 -2.54 11.11
N ALA A 203 8.83 -2.71 9.85
CA ALA A 203 8.07 -2.33 8.67
C ALA A 203 7.57 -3.59 7.93
N LEU A 204 6.26 -3.68 7.72
CA LEU A 204 5.64 -4.69 6.87
C LEU A 204 5.50 -4.12 5.45
N THR A 205 6.25 -4.70 4.52
CA THR A 205 6.33 -4.27 3.12
C THR A 205 6.18 -5.46 2.15
N LEU A 206 5.46 -6.50 2.61
CA LEU A 206 5.17 -7.73 1.89
C LEU A 206 4.17 -7.51 0.74
N THR A 207 4.24 -8.40 -0.24
CA THR A 207 3.12 -8.60 -1.16
C THR A 207 2.05 -9.47 -0.49
N PHE A 208 0.78 -9.08 -0.61
CA PHE A 208 -0.34 -9.87 -0.12
C PHE A 208 -0.61 -11.08 -1.03
N ASN A 209 -0.77 -12.24 -0.43
CA ASN A 209 -1.21 -13.50 -1.02
C ASN A 209 -1.73 -14.43 0.09
N GLU A 210 -2.17 -15.64 -0.25
CA GLU A 210 -2.69 -16.59 0.73
C GLU A 210 -1.66 -17.00 1.80
N GLU A 211 -0.36 -16.99 1.49
CA GLU A 211 0.70 -17.33 2.45
C GLU A 211 0.99 -16.18 3.43
N THR A 212 0.76 -14.94 3.01
CA THR A 212 1.00 -13.74 3.83
C THR A 212 -0.24 -13.25 4.56
N LYS A 213 -1.42 -13.78 4.23
CA LYS A 213 -2.68 -13.48 4.93
C LYS A 213 -2.62 -13.95 6.39
N GLY A 214 -2.82 -13.01 7.31
CA GLY A 214 -2.76 -13.28 8.75
C GLY A 214 -1.41 -13.79 9.23
N LEU A 215 -0.34 -13.51 8.49
CA LEU A 215 1.03 -13.90 8.84
C LEU A 215 1.47 -13.35 10.19
N ILE A 216 1.02 -12.14 10.52
CA ILE A 216 1.37 -11.48 11.77
C ILE A 216 0.19 -11.63 12.75
N GLY A 217 0.42 -12.44 13.77
CA GLY A 217 -0.55 -12.74 14.81
C GLY A 217 0.04 -12.62 16.22
N SER A 218 -0.65 -13.17 17.20
CA SER A 218 -0.26 -13.11 18.62
C SER A 218 1.16 -13.63 18.88
N ARG A 219 1.62 -14.65 18.14
CA ARG A 219 2.97 -15.21 18.28
C ARG A 219 4.03 -14.17 17.91
N GLU A 220 3.94 -13.57 16.72
CA GLU A 220 4.89 -12.59 16.22
C GLU A 220 4.86 -11.33 17.08
N LEU A 221 3.67 -10.81 17.39
CA LEU A 221 3.49 -9.64 18.24
C LEU A 221 4.06 -9.86 19.65
N GLY A 222 3.86 -11.06 20.21
CA GLY A 222 4.38 -11.43 21.53
C GLY A 222 5.92 -11.46 21.62
N MET A 223 6.61 -11.67 20.49
CA MET A 223 8.08 -11.63 20.42
C MET A 223 8.66 -10.22 20.35
N MET A 224 7.85 -9.20 20.06
CA MET A 224 8.33 -7.83 19.93
C MET A 224 8.93 -7.31 21.24
N LYS A 225 9.97 -6.48 21.11
CA LYS A 225 10.54 -5.78 22.25
C LYS A 225 9.53 -4.86 22.91
N GLU A 226 9.70 -4.64 24.21
CA GLU A 226 8.98 -3.57 24.89
C GLU A 226 9.29 -2.21 24.25
N GLY A 227 8.26 -1.40 24.02
CA GLY A 227 8.41 -0.11 23.37
C GLY A 227 8.57 -0.16 21.85
N ALA A 228 8.55 -1.34 21.23
CA ALA A 228 8.72 -1.49 19.79
C ALA A 228 7.55 -0.88 18.97
N VAL A 229 7.89 -0.44 17.78
CA VAL A 229 6.98 0.13 16.79
C VAL A 229 6.72 -0.87 15.67
N LEU A 230 5.46 -1.03 15.27
CA LEU A 230 5.06 -1.78 14.08
C LEU A 230 4.41 -0.85 13.05
N VAL A 231 4.80 -0.96 11.78
CA VAL A 231 4.15 -0.21 10.69
C VAL A 231 3.73 -1.16 9.57
N ASN A 232 2.48 -1.01 9.10
CA ASN A 232 1.94 -1.77 7.98
C ASN A 232 1.54 -0.84 6.82
N THR A 233 2.26 -0.92 5.72
CA THR A 233 1.93 -0.21 4.46
C THR A 233 1.74 -1.20 3.30
N SER A 234 1.42 -2.44 3.63
CA SER A 234 1.17 -3.53 2.66
C SER A 234 -0.31 -3.73 2.41
N ARG A 235 -0.96 -4.58 3.23
CA ARG A 235 -2.42 -4.81 3.25
C ARG A 235 -2.87 -5.06 4.69
N GLY A 236 -4.07 -4.62 5.05
CA GLY A 236 -4.64 -4.80 6.39
C GLY A 236 -4.66 -6.27 6.80
N ALA A 237 -5.11 -7.15 5.94
CA ALA A 237 -5.26 -8.58 6.20
C ALA A 237 -3.94 -9.37 6.40
N ILE A 238 -2.77 -8.75 6.29
CA ILE A 238 -1.48 -9.36 6.69
C ILE A 238 -1.37 -9.48 8.20
N VAL A 239 -1.98 -8.55 8.94
CA VAL A 239 -2.01 -8.53 10.40
C VAL A 239 -3.39 -8.95 10.88
N ARG A 240 -3.47 -9.90 11.80
CA ARG A 240 -4.74 -10.27 12.44
C ARG A 240 -5.16 -9.16 13.40
N GLU A 241 -6.17 -8.36 13.03
CA GLU A 241 -6.56 -7.17 13.80
C GLU A 241 -6.90 -7.47 15.26
N ALA A 242 -7.55 -8.61 15.54
CA ALA A 242 -7.89 -9.00 16.91
C ALA A 242 -6.63 -9.24 17.76
N ASP A 243 -5.63 -9.92 17.20
CA ASP A 243 -4.34 -10.17 17.89
C ASP A 243 -3.55 -8.87 18.08
N LEU A 244 -3.58 -7.98 17.07
CA LEU A 244 -2.96 -6.68 17.14
C LEU A 244 -3.58 -5.81 18.25
N LEU A 245 -4.90 -5.81 18.37
CA LEU A 245 -5.61 -5.05 19.39
C LEU A 245 -5.19 -5.51 20.80
N GLU A 246 -5.13 -6.81 21.04
CA GLU A 246 -4.67 -7.36 22.31
C GLU A 246 -3.17 -7.05 22.55
N GLY A 247 -2.36 -7.12 21.50
CA GLY A 247 -0.95 -6.73 21.55
C GLY A 247 -0.77 -5.26 21.94
N LEU A 248 -1.51 -4.35 21.34
CA LEU A 248 -1.49 -2.90 21.66
C LEU A 248 -1.88 -2.63 23.12
N LYS A 249 -2.91 -3.31 23.62
CA LYS A 249 -3.32 -3.23 25.05
C LYS A 249 -2.23 -3.75 25.99
N ALA A 250 -1.48 -4.78 25.54
CA ALA A 250 -0.35 -5.34 26.27
C ALA A 250 0.98 -4.57 26.06
N GLY A 251 1.00 -3.53 25.21
CA GLY A 251 2.18 -2.73 24.88
C GLY A 251 3.17 -3.40 23.90
N ARG A 252 2.72 -4.38 23.14
CA ARG A 252 3.50 -5.11 22.11
C ARG A 252 2.67 -5.35 20.84
N PRO A 253 2.77 -4.47 19.83
CA PRO A 253 3.63 -3.27 19.76
C PRO A 253 3.17 -2.17 20.72
N ALA A 254 4.09 -1.31 21.13
CA ALA A 254 3.74 -0.12 21.90
C ALA A 254 3.06 0.95 21.01
N PHE A 255 3.47 1.02 19.75
CA PHE A 255 2.92 1.93 18.73
C PHE A 255 2.69 1.18 17.43
N PHE A 256 1.58 1.50 16.77
CA PHE A 256 1.22 0.97 15.47
C PHE A 256 0.92 2.09 14.48
N GLY A 257 1.58 2.06 13.31
CA GLY A 257 1.29 2.94 12.18
C GLY A 257 0.77 2.11 11.01
N THR A 258 -0.28 2.56 10.33
CA THR A 258 -0.80 1.84 9.17
C THR A 258 -1.36 2.78 8.12
N ASP A 259 -1.18 2.41 6.86
CA ASP A 259 -1.84 3.04 5.71
C ASP A 259 -2.97 2.17 5.17
N VAL A 260 -3.17 1.00 5.73
CA VAL A 260 -4.11 -0.01 5.26
C VAL A 260 -4.86 -0.64 6.43
N VAL A 261 -6.15 -0.92 6.25
CA VAL A 261 -7.02 -1.55 7.26
C VAL A 261 -7.80 -2.68 6.61
N GLU A 262 -8.09 -3.75 7.34
CA GLU A 262 -8.94 -4.80 6.81
C GLU A 262 -10.37 -4.26 6.61
N GLY A 263 -10.96 -4.54 5.44
CA GLY A 263 -12.31 -4.06 5.08
C GLY A 263 -12.36 -2.65 4.49
N GLU A 264 -11.20 -2.02 4.22
CA GLU A 264 -11.18 -0.73 3.51
C GLU A 264 -11.92 -0.80 2.16
N PRO A 265 -12.65 0.26 1.74
CA PRO A 265 -12.72 1.58 2.39
C PRO A 265 -13.71 1.70 3.55
N GLU A 266 -14.55 0.69 3.85
CA GLU A 266 -15.58 0.72 4.90
C GLU A 266 -15.00 0.37 6.27
N ILE A 267 -14.10 1.19 6.78
CA ILE A 267 -13.33 0.93 8.02
C ILE A 267 -14.13 1.05 9.33
N GLY A 268 -15.39 1.48 9.28
CA GLY A 268 -16.20 1.76 10.49
C GLY A 268 -16.35 0.57 11.44
N GLN A 269 -16.22 -0.64 10.94
CA GLN A 269 -16.28 -1.88 11.74
C GLN A 269 -14.90 -2.39 12.19
N SER A 270 -13.80 -1.79 11.71
CA SER A 270 -12.46 -2.21 12.11
C SER A 270 -12.21 -1.95 13.60
N PRO A 271 -11.83 -2.97 14.37
CA PRO A 271 -11.47 -2.81 15.78
C PRO A 271 -10.29 -1.86 16.00
N ILE A 272 -9.33 -1.86 15.08
CA ILE A 272 -8.15 -0.99 15.15
C ILE A 272 -8.52 0.46 14.89
N TRP A 273 -9.43 0.73 13.93
CA TRP A 273 -9.92 2.08 13.71
C TRP A 273 -10.68 2.60 14.94
N GLN A 274 -11.56 1.77 15.52
CA GLN A 274 -12.30 2.13 16.74
C GLN A 274 -11.35 2.44 17.89
N TYR A 275 -10.34 1.60 18.11
CA TYR A 275 -9.31 1.81 19.14
C TYR A 275 -8.51 3.11 18.90
N ALA A 276 -8.13 3.38 17.65
CA ALA A 276 -7.34 4.56 17.28
C ALA A 276 -8.04 5.90 17.58
N ARG A 277 -9.37 5.93 17.68
CA ARG A 277 -10.11 7.16 18.00
C ARG A 277 -9.76 7.72 19.38
N ASP A 278 -9.53 6.83 20.32
CA ASP A 278 -9.32 7.17 21.74
C ASP A 278 -7.86 6.99 22.18
N HIS A 279 -6.97 6.48 21.32
CA HIS A 279 -5.60 6.13 21.66
C HIS A 279 -4.60 6.72 20.67
N ASP A 280 -3.61 7.45 21.17
CA ASP A 280 -2.58 8.13 20.36
C ASP A 280 -1.44 7.21 19.89
N ASN A 281 -1.41 5.98 20.38
CA ASN A 281 -0.40 4.99 19.99
C ASN A 281 -0.72 4.26 18.67
N VAL A 282 -1.83 4.60 18.01
CA VAL A 282 -2.17 4.11 16.66
C VAL A 282 -2.32 5.28 15.69
N VAL A 283 -1.63 5.22 14.56
CA VAL A 283 -1.70 6.22 13.48
C VAL A 283 -2.22 5.53 12.22
N ILE A 284 -3.32 6.02 11.65
CA ILE A 284 -3.93 5.49 10.43
C ILE A 284 -3.95 6.58 9.37
N THR A 285 -3.53 6.23 8.15
CA THR A 285 -3.68 7.06 6.95
C THR A 285 -4.58 6.34 5.92
N PRO A 286 -5.31 7.06 5.07
CA PRO A 286 -6.37 6.48 4.23
C PRO A 286 -5.83 5.95 2.89
N HIS A 287 -4.90 4.98 2.94
CA HIS A 287 -4.28 4.31 1.80
C HIS A 287 -3.65 5.28 0.79
N ILE A 288 -2.83 6.20 1.30
CA ILE A 288 -2.18 7.25 0.50
C ILE A 288 -0.72 6.94 0.14
N GLY A 289 -0.22 5.75 0.49
CA GLY A 289 1.19 5.40 0.31
C GLY A 289 1.68 5.49 -1.13
N GLY A 290 0.84 5.18 -2.10
CA GLY A 290 1.16 5.35 -3.52
C GLY A 290 0.72 6.69 -4.11
N PHE A 291 0.03 7.54 -3.36
CA PHE A 291 -0.68 8.70 -3.85
C PHE A 291 0.15 9.98 -3.69
N SER A 292 0.95 10.29 -4.70
CA SER A 292 1.53 11.62 -4.91
C SER A 292 1.33 12.03 -6.37
N PRO A 293 0.99 13.30 -6.67
CA PRO A 293 0.65 13.73 -8.04
C PRO A 293 1.75 13.44 -9.07
N ASP A 294 3.00 13.68 -8.72
CA ASP A 294 4.15 13.43 -9.58
C ASP A 294 4.42 11.94 -9.84
N ALA A 295 4.23 11.08 -8.84
CA ALA A 295 4.32 9.64 -9.03
C ALA A 295 3.14 9.11 -9.83
N LEU A 296 1.94 9.60 -9.55
CA LEU A 296 0.72 9.23 -10.27
C LEU A 296 0.84 9.58 -11.76
N GLU A 297 1.29 10.79 -12.10
CA GLU A 297 1.50 11.19 -13.50
C GLU A 297 2.46 10.23 -14.21
N ARG A 298 3.61 9.94 -13.60
CA ARG A 298 4.60 9.01 -14.17
C ARG A 298 4.00 7.62 -14.41
N VAL A 299 3.26 7.11 -13.43
CA VAL A 299 2.62 5.80 -13.49
C VAL A 299 1.54 5.76 -14.57
N LEU A 300 0.69 6.78 -14.67
CA LEU A 300 -0.37 6.83 -15.66
C LEU A 300 0.16 6.98 -17.09
N ARG A 301 1.19 7.81 -17.30
CA ARG A 301 1.86 7.92 -18.61
C ARG A 301 2.48 6.58 -19.04
N PHE A 302 3.13 5.87 -18.11
CA PHE A 302 3.65 4.53 -18.36
C PHE A 302 2.53 3.52 -18.65
N THR A 303 1.43 3.59 -17.91
CA THR A 303 0.27 2.73 -18.12
C THR A 303 -0.39 2.98 -19.48
N ALA A 304 -0.51 4.25 -19.90
CA ALA A 304 -1.00 4.62 -21.23
C ALA A 304 -0.10 4.07 -22.36
N GLN A 305 1.22 4.11 -22.21
CA GLN A 305 2.13 3.49 -23.16
C GLN A 305 1.88 1.98 -23.29
N ARG A 306 1.62 1.29 -22.17
CA ARG A 306 1.31 -0.15 -22.17
C ARG A 306 -0.05 -0.46 -22.82
N ILE A 307 -1.04 0.46 -22.70
CA ILE A 307 -2.31 0.36 -23.42
C ILE A 307 -2.04 0.49 -24.92
N ARG A 308 -1.31 1.53 -25.36
CA ARG A 308 -0.95 1.72 -26.77
C ARG A 308 -0.27 0.50 -27.37
N SER A 309 0.74 -0.03 -26.68
CA SER A 309 1.45 -1.24 -27.11
C SER A 309 0.54 -2.46 -27.21
N PHE A 310 -0.47 -2.58 -26.32
CA PHE A 310 -1.44 -3.69 -26.38
C PHE A 310 -2.33 -3.62 -27.62
N PHE A 311 -2.69 -2.43 -28.05
CA PHE A 311 -3.52 -2.20 -29.22
C PHE A 311 -2.70 -1.95 -30.50
N GLU A 312 -1.37 -2.12 -30.47
CA GLU A 312 -0.45 -1.91 -31.59
C GLU A 312 -0.53 -0.49 -32.18
N MET A 313 -0.74 0.50 -31.31
CA MET A 313 -0.80 1.92 -31.67
C MET A 313 0.54 2.56 -31.34
N ASP A 314 1.39 2.79 -32.35
CA ASP A 314 2.71 3.44 -32.22
C ASP A 314 2.61 4.96 -31.93
#